data_af4957c6e8660617f27382ab9cd1ed04
#
_entry.id   af4957c6e8660617f27382ab9cd1ed04
#
_cell.length_a   1.000
_cell.length_b   1.000
_cell.length_c   1.000
_cell.angle_alpha   90.00
_cell.angle_beta   90.00
_cell.angle_gamma   90.00
#
_symmetry.space_group_name_H-M   'P 1'
#
loop_
_entity.id
_entity.type
_entity.pdbx_description
1 polymer ?
#
loop_
_entity_poly.entity_id
_entity_poly.type
_entity_poly.pdbx_seq_one_letter_code
_entity_poly.pdbx_strand_id
1 'polypeptide(L)'
;MCGIYGAISASKFEILDEANKVRGNFASGIFYFNGSQYDYQKTEGSFNWDDIKLPKGFTFLGHNQAPTSSERKWKEHNSHPFVHDNWVVAHNGVLTNFNQLKKDYIPDHLNLVDSSIIPALLAHFEKTFDTANTQDKETQLIAYVLELLEGTFGLWIVNTNTMNIYLARQGSTLFFDKNSFSSAKGKGYKEMKEGVIYKFNKRGIKPVEKFKVSSPFLEL
;
A
#
# COMPACT_ATOMS: atom_id res chain seq x y z
N MET A 1 -3.79 8.67 -12.06
CA MET A 1 -3.89 7.52 -11.12
C MET A 1 -2.50 7.18 -10.64
N CYS A 2 -2.35 6.91 -9.36
CA CYS A 2 -1.06 6.51 -8.78
C CYS A 2 -0.59 5.12 -9.25
N GLY A 3 0.66 4.79 -9.03
CA GLY A 3 1.24 3.47 -9.24
C GLY A 3 1.82 2.91 -7.95
N ILE A 4 1.45 1.68 -7.58
CA ILE A 4 2.10 0.91 -6.54
C ILE A 4 2.79 -0.31 -7.15
N TYR A 5 3.95 -0.66 -6.64
CA TYR A 5 4.76 -1.76 -7.15
C TYR A 5 5.73 -2.26 -6.07
N GLY A 6 6.27 -3.46 -6.29
CA GLY A 6 7.30 -4.00 -5.41
C GLY A 6 7.96 -5.24 -5.97
N ALA A 7 9.19 -5.50 -5.54
CA ALA A 7 10.00 -6.63 -5.97
C ALA A 7 10.98 -7.09 -4.90
N ILE A 8 11.43 -8.35 -5.00
CA ILE A 8 12.46 -8.93 -4.11
C ILE A 8 13.90 -8.64 -4.59
N SER A 9 14.07 -7.90 -5.68
CA SER A 9 15.38 -7.49 -6.20
C SER A 9 15.36 -6.04 -6.67
N ALA A 10 16.48 -5.34 -6.50
CA ALA A 10 16.66 -3.96 -6.91
C ALA A 10 16.43 -3.77 -8.42
N SER A 11 17.07 -4.57 -9.26
CA SER A 11 16.94 -4.42 -10.71
C SER A 11 15.52 -4.60 -11.23
N LYS A 12 14.75 -5.53 -10.64
CA LYS A 12 13.33 -5.68 -10.98
C LYS A 12 12.51 -4.50 -10.49
N PHE A 13 12.84 -3.98 -9.30
CA PHE A 13 12.16 -2.84 -8.71
C PHE A 13 12.33 -1.57 -9.57
N GLU A 14 13.54 -1.26 -10.04
CA GLU A 14 13.83 -0.13 -10.93
C GLU A 14 13.04 -0.21 -12.25
N ILE A 15 12.94 -1.41 -12.85
CA ILE A 15 12.10 -1.64 -14.03
C ILE A 15 10.62 -1.35 -13.74
N LEU A 16 10.14 -1.74 -12.56
CA LEU A 16 8.75 -1.50 -12.18
C LEU A 16 8.48 -0.04 -11.85
N ASP A 17 9.43 0.65 -11.24
CA ASP A 17 9.36 2.10 -11.04
C ASP A 17 9.19 2.82 -12.36
N GLU A 18 10.06 2.55 -13.33
CA GLU A 18 9.98 3.15 -14.67
C GLU A 18 8.63 2.87 -15.34
N ALA A 19 8.13 1.64 -15.25
CA ALA A 19 6.84 1.26 -15.82
C ALA A 19 5.65 1.96 -15.13
N ASN A 20 5.79 2.40 -13.87
CA ASN A 20 4.75 3.09 -13.12
C ASN A 20 4.86 4.62 -13.16
N LYS A 21 5.96 5.21 -13.64
CA LYS A 21 6.10 6.68 -13.82
C LYS A 21 5.02 7.29 -14.71
N VAL A 22 4.54 6.55 -15.70
CA VAL A 22 3.42 6.97 -16.55
C VAL A 22 2.09 7.13 -15.79
N ARG A 23 1.98 6.54 -14.60
CA ARG A 23 0.80 6.65 -13.73
C ARG A 23 0.88 7.86 -12.79
N GLY A 24 2.08 8.31 -12.46
CA GLY A 24 2.28 9.48 -11.62
C GLY A 24 3.76 9.81 -11.48
N ASN A 25 4.06 11.12 -11.56
CA ASN A 25 5.42 11.64 -11.43
C ASN A 25 5.46 12.92 -10.56
N PHE A 26 4.41 13.17 -9.76
CA PHE A 26 4.36 14.31 -8.86
C PHE A 26 5.22 14.09 -7.61
N ALA A 27 5.20 12.89 -7.08
CA ALA A 27 6.05 12.46 -5.97
C ALA A 27 6.30 10.96 -6.06
N SER A 28 7.39 10.51 -5.50
CA SER A 28 7.71 9.09 -5.39
C SER A 28 8.10 8.74 -3.96
N GLY A 29 7.77 7.52 -3.55
CA GLY A 29 8.15 6.97 -2.27
C GLY A 29 8.60 5.53 -2.39
N ILE A 30 9.57 5.16 -1.60
CA ILE A 30 10.09 3.80 -1.49
C ILE A 30 10.15 3.38 -0.03
N PHE A 31 9.79 2.14 0.23
CA PHE A 31 10.05 1.43 1.48
C PHE A 31 10.87 0.17 1.14
N TYR A 32 11.90 -0.12 1.92
CA TYR A 32 12.72 -1.31 1.70
C TYR A 32 13.19 -1.94 3.01
N PHE A 33 13.31 -3.26 3.02
CA PHE A 33 13.68 -4.01 4.22
C PHE A 33 14.31 -5.37 3.89
N ASN A 34 15.05 -5.94 4.84
CA ASN A 34 15.72 -7.24 4.70
C ASN A 34 15.28 -8.29 5.74
N GLY A 35 14.31 -7.99 6.57
CA GLY A 35 13.81 -8.84 7.65
C GLY A 35 14.27 -8.41 9.04
N SER A 36 15.29 -7.55 9.17
CA SER A 36 15.77 -7.01 10.44
C SER A 36 15.87 -5.48 10.45
N GLN A 37 16.06 -4.90 9.29
CA GLN A 37 16.20 -3.45 9.11
C GLN A 37 15.26 -2.99 8.01
N TYR A 38 14.72 -1.81 8.16
CA TYR A 38 13.94 -1.14 7.12
C TYR A 38 14.27 0.34 7.08
N ASP A 39 13.98 0.95 5.95
CA ASP A 39 14.04 2.39 5.77
C ASP A 39 13.03 2.79 4.67
N TYR A 40 12.68 4.08 4.61
CA TYR A 40 11.85 4.63 3.57
C TYR A 40 12.31 6.03 3.19
N GLN A 41 12.10 6.37 1.93
CA GLN A 41 12.45 7.66 1.37
C GLN A 41 11.30 8.19 0.53
N LYS A 42 11.16 9.50 0.48
CA LYS A 42 10.18 10.20 -0.34
C LYS A 42 10.87 11.34 -1.07
N THR A 43 10.42 11.61 -2.29
CA THR A 43 10.94 12.73 -3.10
C THR A 43 9.81 13.42 -3.84
N GLU A 44 9.99 14.69 -4.12
CA GLU A 44 9.25 15.38 -5.16
C GLU A 44 9.68 14.81 -6.53
N GLY A 45 8.72 14.58 -7.42
CA GLY A 45 9.00 13.95 -8.70
C GLY A 45 9.35 12.47 -8.61
N SER A 46 10.23 12.02 -9.48
CA SER A 46 10.69 10.63 -9.57
C SER A 46 12.09 10.47 -8.98
N PHE A 47 12.38 9.29 -8.45
CA PHE A 47 13.76 8.94 -8.06
C PHE A 47 14.68 8.91 -9.28
N ASN A 48 15.90 9.43 -9.09
CA ASN A 48 17.01 9.23 -10.00
C ASN A 48 17.85 8.04 -9.51
N TRP A 49 17.74 6.89 -10.18
CA TRP A 49 18.40 5.66 -9.77
C TRP A 49 19.93 5.71 -9.98
N ASP A 50 20.44 6.63 -10.77
CA ASP A 50 21.89 6.83 -10.94
C ASP A 50 22.53 7.36 -9.64
N ASP A 51 21.75 8.08 -8.83
CA ASP A 51 22.18 8.67 -7.56
C ASP A 51 21.89 7.80 -6.34
N ILE A 52 21.05 6.76 -6.49
CA ILE A 52 20.55 5.92 -5.39
C ILE A 52 21.05 4.48 -5.56
N LYS A 53 21.86 4.02 -4.61
CA LYS A 53 22.27 2.61 -4.54
C LYS A 53 21.32 1.81 -3.66
N LEU A 54 20.46 1.03 -4.28
CA LEU A 54 19.58 0.12 -3.57
C LEU A 54 20.40 -1.01 -2.89
N PRO A 55 20.18 -1.30 -1.59
CA PRO A 55 20.93 -2.30 -0.87
C PRO A 55 20.61 -3.71 -1.36
N LYS A 56 21.62 -4.59 -1.45
CA LYS A 56 21.44 -5.99 -1.85
C LYS A 56 20.70 -6.79 -0.77
N GLY A 57 19.86 -7.74 -1.19
CA GLY A 57 19.15 -8.64 -0.28
C GLY A 57 17.90 -8.04 0.36
N PHE A 58 17.52 -6.84 0.01
CA PHE A 58 16.30 -6.18 0.44
C PHE A 58 15.12 -6.51 -0.47
N THR A 59 13.93 -6.41 0.08
CA THR A 59 12.65 -6.33 -0.65
C THR A 59 12.26 -4.86 -0.74
N PHE A 60 11.76 -4.44 -1.88
CA PHE A 60 11.45 -3.05 -2.21
C PHE A 60 9.97 -2.88 -2.54
N LEU A 61 9.36 -1.84 -1.99
CA LEU A 61 7.98 -1.43 -2.24
C LEU A 61 7.98 0.04 -2.66
N GLY A 62 7.28 0.37 -3.73
CA GLY A 62 7.29 1.70 -4.32
C GLY A 62 5.89 2.27 -4.52
N HIS A 63 5.86 3.60 -4.63
CA HIS A 63 4.67 4.36 -5.00
C HIS A 63 5.07 5.55 -5.87
N ASN A 64 4.39 5.70 -7.02
CA ASN A 64 4.47 6.87 -7.89
C ASN A 64 3.14 7.61 -7.83
N GLN A 65 3.18 8.83 -7.31
CA GLN A 65 1.99 9.63 -7.00
C GLN A 65 1.60 10.53 -8.18
N ALA A 66 0.35 10.43 -8.61
CA ALA A 66 -0.27 11.45 -9.42
C ALA A 66 -0.82 12.58 -8.54
N PRO A 67 -0.79 13.85 -8.98
CA PRO A 67 -1.44 14.93 -8.24
C PRO A 67 -2.95 14.71 -8.26
N THR A 68 -3.57 14.63 -7.10
CA THR A 68 -5.02 14.40 -6.94
C THR A 68 -5.77 15.64 -6.50
N SER A 69 -5.06 16.71 -6.12
CA SER A 69 -5.62 17.97 -5.66
C SER A 69 -5.15 19.14 -6.52
N SER A 70 -5.89 20.25 -6.46
CA SER A 70 -5.49 21.53 -7.05
C SER A 70 -4.25 22.14 -6.38
N GLU A 71 -3.93 21.70 -5.17
CA GLU A 71 -2.74 22.13 -4.44
C GLU A 71 -1.53 21.30 -4.88
N ARG A 72 -0.75 21.85 -5.81
CA ARG A 72 0.35 21.18 -6.48
C ARG A 72 1.71 21.38 -5.80
N LYS A 73 1.74 21.76 -4.51
CA LYS A 73 3.00 21.86 -3.77
C LYS A 73 3.26 20.53 -3.07
N TRP A 74 4.42 19.96 -3.35
CA TRP A 74 4.88 18.76 -2.67
C TRP A 74 5.09 19.03 -1.17
N LYS A 75 4.65 18.08 -0.36
CA LYS A 75 4.92 18.03 1.09
C LYS A 75 5.16 16.57 1.44
N GLU A 76 6.24 16.28 2.13
CA GLU A 76 6.63 14.92 2.49
C GLU A 76 5.53 14.17 3.24
N HIS A 77 4.87 14.84 4.21
CA HIS A 77 3.81 14.24 5.02
C HIS A 77 2.50 13.95 4.23
N ASN A 78 2.36 14.51 3.02
CA ASN A 78 1.22 14.26 2.12
C ASN A 78 1.56 13.27 1.01
N SER A 79 2.73 12.63 1.09
CA SER A 79 3.21 11.67 0.10
C SER A 79 3.35 10.28 0.68
N HIS A 80 3.13 9.26 -0.17
CA HIS A 80 3.29 7.87 0.21
C HIS A 80 4.78 7.48 0.37
N PRO A 81 5.06 6.44 1.17
CA PRO A 81 4.11 5.71 2.02
C PRO A 81 3.68 6.52 3.24
N PHE A 82 2.47 6.28 3.73
CA PHE A 82 2.02 6.77 5.02
C PHE A 82 2.42 5.81 6.13
N VAL A 83 2.89 6.38 7.25
CA VAL A 83 3.35 5.63 8.41
C VAL A 83 2.53 6.06 9.62
N HIS A 84 2.04 5.08 10.38
CA HIS A 84 1.41 5.30 11.68
C HIS A 84 1.71 4.11 12.59
N ASP A 85 2.36 4.37 13.73
CA ASP A 85 2.92 3.36 14.63
C ASP A 85 3.80 2.34 13.83
N ASN A 86 3.45 1.06 13.88
CA ASN A 86 4.13 -0.02 13.16
C ASN A 86 3.54 -0.32 11.76
N TRP A 87 2.60 0.47 11.27
CA TRP A 87 1.96 0.25 9.98
C TRP A 87 2.45 1.22 8.92
N VAL A 88 2.86 0.68 7.78
CA VAL A 88 3.31 1.44 6.61
C VAL A 88 2.47 1.05 5.41
N VAL A 89 1.86 2.03 4.74
CA VAL A 89 0.89 1.77 3.67
C VAL A 89 1.12 2.69 2.47
N ALA A 90 1.03 2.13 1.27
CA ALA A 90 0.78 2.94 0.08
C ALA A 90 -0.51 2.50 -0.62
N HIS A 91 -1.18 3.48 -1.18
CA HIS A 91 -2.51 3.37 -1.76
C HIS A 91 -2.55 3.94 -3.18
N ASN A 92 -3.12 3.18 -4.08
CA ASN A 92 -3.52 3.62 -5.42
C ASN A 92 -5.03 3.50 -5.53
N GLY A 93 -5.73 4.61 -5.48
CA GLY A 93 -7.19 4.68 -5.50
C GLY A 93 -7.73 5.96 -4.88
N VAL A 94 -9.00 5.95 -4.51
CA VAL A 94 -9.70 7.05 -3.82
C VAL A 94 -10.67 6.46 -2.81
N LEU A 95 -10.57 6.87 -1.55
CA LEU A 95 -11.55 6.53 -0.52
C LEU A 95 -12.64 7.60 -0.44
N THR A 96 -13.88 7.17 -0.52
CA THR A 96 -15.05 8.07 -0.51
C THR A 96 -15.55 8.39 0.89
N ASN A 97 -15.28 7.51 1.85
CA ASN A 97 -15.76 7.65 3.23
C ASN A 97 -14.68 8.11 4.24
N PHE A 98 -13.57 8.72 3.76
CA PHE A 98 -12.48 9.20 4.63
C PHE A 98 -12.96 10.04 5.82
N ASN A 99 -13.82 11.05 5.56
CA ASN A 99 -14.31 11.95 6.61
C ASN A 99 -15.17 11.21 7.65
N GLN A 100 -15.96 10.23 7.22
CA GLN A 100 -16.77 9.41 8.11
C GLN A 100 -15.90 8.54 9.00
N LEU A 101 -14.92 7.82 8.42
CA LEU A 101 -13.98 6.99 9.16
C LEU A 101 -13.17 7.80 10.18
N LYS A 102 -12.72 8.99 9.77
CA LYS A 102 -12.03 9.91 10.68
C LYS A 102 -12.89 10.27 11.87
N LYS A 103 -14.14 10.70 11.63
CA LYS A 103 -15.09 11.11 12.67
C LYS A 103 -15.40 9.98 13.64
N ASP A 104 -15.61 8.76 13.14
CA ASP A 104 -16.13 7.65 13.92
C ASP A 104 -15.04 6.96 14.75
N TYR A 105 -13.79 6.88 14.23
CA TYR A 105 -12.76 6.06 14.84
C TYR A 105 -11.52 6.84 15.31
N ILE A 106 -11.10 7.86 14.57
CA ILE A 106 -9.84 8.58 14.83
C ILE A 106 -9.99 10.10 14.63
N PRO A 107 -10.87 10.78 15.40
CA PRO A 107 -11.21 12.20 15.20
C PRO A 107 -10.00 13.13 15.27
N ASP A 108 -8.95 12.76 15.98
CA ASP A 108 -7.70 13.53 16.12
C ASP A 108 -6.70 13.33 14.96
N HIS A 109 -7.06 12.55 13.95
CA HIS A 109 -6.20 12.35 12.77
C HIS A 109 -6.04 13.67 11.99
N LEU A 110 -4.81 14.17 11.89
CA LEU A 110 -4.54 15.51 11.35
C LEU A 110 -4.34 15.55 9.83
N ASN A 111 -3.85 14.46 9.24
CA ASN A 111 -3.59 14.43 7.80
C ASN A 111 -4.91 14.44 7.01
N LEU A 112 -4.95 15.18 5.91
CA LEU A 112 -6.14 15.35 5.06
C LEU A 112 -6.11 14.49 3.79
N VAL A 113 -5.05 13.72 3.58
CA VAL A 113 -4.96 12.77 2.46
C VAL A 113 -5.70 11.49 2.85
N ASP A 114 -6.67 11.09 2.04
CA ASP A 114 -7.52 9.92 2.29
C ASP A 114 -6.73 8.64 2.61
N SER A 115 -5.65 8.43 1.90
CA SER A 115 -4.77 7.26 2.08
C SER A 115 -4.12 7.19 3.47
N SER A 116 -3.91 8.33 4.13
CA SER A 116 -3.26 8.40 5.44
C SER A 116 -4.08 7.77 6.57
N ILE A 117 -5.38 7.61 6.35
CA ILE A 117 -6.28 7.03 7.34
C ILE A 117 -6.06 5.52 7.51
N ILE A 118 -5.59 4.83 6.46
CA ILE A 118 -5.48 3.36 6.47
C ILE A 118 -4.50 2.87 7.55
N PRO A 119 -3.23 3.33 7.61
CA PRO A 119 -2.32 2.91 8.67
C PRO A 119 -2.79 3.37 10.05
N ALA A 120 -3.47 4.52 10.16
CA ALA A 120 -4.02 5.00 11.42
C ALA A 120 -5.17 4.13 11.95
N LEU A 121 -6.07 3.65 11.08
CA LEU A 121 -7.11 2.68 11.44
C LEU A 121 -6.52 1.34 11.86
N LEU A 122 -5.52 0.83 11.14
CA LEU A 122 -4.82 -0.40 11.51
C LEU A 122 -4.22 -0.30 12.91
N ALA A 123 -3.53 0.79 13.22
CA ALA A 123 -2.94 1.04 14.54
C ALA A 123 -4.02 1.23 15.64
N HIS A 124 -5.13 1.90 15.31
CA HIS A 124 -6.25 2.08 16.24
C HIS A 124 -6.87 0.75 16.63
N PHE A 125 -7.25 -0.05 15.64
CA PHE A 125 -7.92 -1.33 15.90
C PHE A 125 -6.97 -2.40 16.42
N GLU A 126 -5.67 -2.37 16.13
CA GLU A 126 -4.69 -3.31 16.68
C GLU A 126 -4.71 -3.30 18.24
N LYS A 127 -4.98 -2.14 18.85
CA LYS A 127 -5.05 -1.96 20.31
C LYS A 127 -6.31 -2.58 20.94
N THR A 128 -7.39 -2.68 20.18
CA THR A 128 -8.72 -3.11 20.66
C THR A 128 -9.22 -4.41 20.05
N PHE A 129 -8.56 -4.88 18.98
CA PHE A 129 -8.97 -6.07 18.24
C PHE A 129 -8.63 -7.33 19.00
N ASP A 130 -9.61 -7.79 19.79
CA ASP A 130 -9.49 -9.05 20.55
C ASP A 130 -9.87 -10.23 19.65
N THR A 131 -8.88 -10.86 19.10
CA THR A 131 -9.03 -12.17 18.45
C THR A 131 -8.43 -13.20 19.39
N ALA A 132 -9.25 -13.81 20.19
CA ALA A 132 -8.86 -14.92 21.04
C ALA A 132 -8.15 -15.99 20.17
N ASN A 133 -6.82 -16.15 20.37
CA ASN A 133 -6.02 -17.30 19.97
C ASN A 133 -5.97 -17.71 18.47
N THR A 134 -5.97 -16.80 17.50
CA THR A 134 -5.76 -17.19 16.12
C THR A 134 -4.36 -16.82 15.61
N GLN A 135 -3.74 -17.78 14.92
CA GLN A 135 -2.43 -17.66 14.27
C GLN A 135 -2.41 -16.57 13.17
N ASP A 136 -3.60 -16.05 12.82
CA ASP A 136 -3.86 -15.11 11.70
C ASP A 136 -4.42 -13.74 12.15
N LYS A 137 -4.17 -13.35 13.42
CA LYS A 137 -4.68 -12.09 13.99
C LYS A 137 -4.40 -10.86 13.09
N GLU A 138 -3.22 -10.79 12.51
CA GLU A 138 -2.79 -9.69 11.66
C GLU A 138 -3.61 -9.60 10.36
N THR A 139 -3.87 -10.73 9.71
CA THR A 139 -4.65 -10.77 8.46
C THR A 139 -6.13 -10.48 8.71
N GLN A 140 -6.67 -10.93 9.85
CA GLN A 140 -8.05 -10.65 10.26
C GLN A 140 -8.24 -9.16 10.59
N LEU A 141 -7.28 -8.53 11.26
CA LEU A 141 -7.28 -7.09 11.49
C LEU A 141 -7.27 -6.31 10.17
N ILE A 142 -6.39 -6.71 9.24
CA ILE A 142 -6.34 -6.08 7.92
C ILE A 142 -7.68 -6.27 7.20
N ALA A 143 -8.25 -7.47 7.18
CA ALA A 143 -9.55 -7.74 6.55
C ALA A 143 -10.64 -6.84 7.14
N TYR A 144 -10.73 -6.75 8.46
CA TYR A 144 -11.69 -5.89 9.15
C TYR A 144 -11.55 -4.42 8.73
N VAL A 145 -10.31 -3.88 8.72
CA VAL A 145 -10.09 -2.49 8.29
C VAL A 145 -10.45 -2.29 6.83
N LEU A 146 -10.09 -3.23 5.95
CA LEU A 146 -10.43 -3.13 4.51
C LEU A 146 -11.94 -3.15 4.25
N GLU A 147 -12.72 -3.85 5.07
CA GLU A 147 -14.19 -3.89 4.98
C GLU A 147 -14.86 -2.56 5.39
N LEU A 148 -14.16 -1.74 6.16
CA LEU A 148 -14.63 -0.38 6.50
C LEU A 148 -14.39 0.63 5.38
N LEU A 149 -13.49 0.33 4.43
CA LEU A 149 -13.12 1.27 3.37
C LEU A 149 -14.16 1.24 2.24
N GLU A 150 -14.62 2.42 1.85
CA GLU A 150 -15.46 2.62 0.68
C GLU A 150 -14.66 3.34 -0.42
N GLY A 151 -14.87 2.90 -1.68
CA GLY A 151 -14.17 3.46 -2.83
C GLY A 151 -13.27 2.44 -3.54
N THR A 152 -12.21 2.92 -4.15
CA THR A 152 -11.28 2.07 -4.90
C THR A 152 -9.91 2.07 -4.24
N PHE A 153 -9.27 0.91 -4.18
CA PHE A 153 -7.92 0.80 -3.68
C PHE A 153 -7.13 -0.36 -4.29
N GLY A 154 -5.86 -0.13 -4.51
CA GLY A 154 -4.80 -1.11 -4.59
C GLY A 154 -3.79 -0.75 -3.51
N LEU A 155 -3.42 -1.70 -2.66
CA LEU A 155 -2.62 -1.47 -1.47
C LEU A 155 -1.41 -2.39 -1.41
N TRP A 156 -0.30 -1.84 -0.90
CA TRP A 156 0.62 -2.62 -0.14
C TRP A 156 0.64 -2.12 1.31
N ILE A 157 0.68 -3.06 2.25
CA ILE A 157 0.62 -2.84 3.70
C ILE A 157 1.79 -3.58 4.32
N VAL A 158 2.54 -2.92 5.19
CA VAL A 158 3.63 -3.53 5.96
C VAL A 158 3.37 -3.32 7.44
N ASN A 159 3.52 -4.39 8.21
CA ASN A 159 3.68 -4.31 9.66
C ASN A 159 5.16 -4.42 10.00
N THR A 160 5.76 -3.35 10.54
CA THR A 160 7.19 -3.30 10.82
C THR A 160 7.62 -4.12 12.04
N ASN A 161 6.68 -4.52 12.91
CA ASN A 161 6.97 -5.44 14.04
C ASN A 161 7.17 -6.88 13.55
N THR A 162 6.40 -7.30 12.54
CA THR A 162 6.45 -8.67 11.98
C THR A 162 7.21 -8.76 10.67
N MET A 163 7.49 -7.62 10.03
CA MET A 163 8.04 -7.50 8.68
C MET A 163 7.23 -8.26 7.61
N ASN A 164 5.93 -8.40 7.86
CA ASN A 164 5.02 -8.98 6.89
C ASN A 164 4.54 -7.92 5.90
N ILE A 165 4.44 -8.33 4.63
CA ILE A 165 3.87 -7.51 3.56
C ILE A 165 2.57 -8.14 3.10
N TYR A 166 1.55 -7.31 2.98
CA TYR A 166 0.25 -7.68 2.47
C TYR A 166 -0.12 -6.82 1.27
N LEU A 167 -0.84 -7.43 0.33
CA LEU A 167 -1.35 -6.80 -0.88
C LEU A 167 -2.85 -7.05 -0.95
N ALA A 168 -3.63 -6.03 -1.29
CA ALA A 168 -5.06 -6.13 -1.45
C ALA A 168 -5.55 -5.16 -2.53
N ARG A 169 -6.70 -5.46 -3.13
CA ARG A 169 -7.34 -4.54 -4.06
C ARG A 169 -8.87 -4.61 -4.04
N GLN A 170 -9.49 -3.48 -4.40
CA GLN A 170 -10.89 -3.30 -4.72
C GLN A 170 -11.01 -2.18 -5.75
N GLY A 171 -11.57 -2.43 -6.93
CA GLY A 171 -11.79 -1.43 -7.97
C GLY A 171 -10.54 -0.86 -8.66
N SER A 172 -9.36 -0.98 -8.08
CA SER A 172 -8.07 -0.57 -8.66
C SER A 172 -7.30 -1.75 -9.22
N THR A 173 -6.45 -1.50 -10.23
CA THR A 173 -5.64 -2.56 -10.84
C THR A 173 -4.44 -2.92 -9.98
N LEU A 174 -4.18 -4.22 -9.83
CA LEU A 174 -2.97 -4.75 -9.22
C LEU A 174 -2.66 -6.12 -9.82
N PHE A 175 -1.47 -6.26 -10.37
CA PHE A 175 -0.98 -7.45 -11.07
C PHE A 175 0.24 -7.99 -10.37
N PHE A 176 0.54 -9.27 -10.52
CA PHE A 176 1.68 -9.91 -9.90
C PHE A 176 2.26 -11.06 -10.72
N ASP A 177 3.53 -11.33 -10.47
CA ASP A 177 4.20 -12.58 -10.78
C ASP A 177 4.68 -13.26 -9.46
N LYS A 178 5.59 -14.20 -9.55
CA LYS A 178 6.10 -14.90 -8.36
C LYS A 178 6.83 -13.95 -7.40
N ASN A 179 7.55 -12.97 -7.91
CA ASN A 179 8.57 -12.21 -7.17
C ASN A 179 8.31 -10.70 -7.13
N SER A 180 7.21 -10.25 -7.71
CA SER A 180 6.92 -8.83 -7.84
C SER A 180 5.44 -8.57 -8.09
N PHE A 181 5.01 -7.33 -7.84
CA PHE A 181 3.66 -6.84 -8.13
C PHE A 181 3.72 -5.42 -8.68
N SER A 182 2.65 -5.00 -9.38
CA SER A 182 2.58 -3.66 -9.98
C SER A 182 1.14 -3.29 -10.34
N SER A 183 0.81 -1.99 -10.21
CA SER A 183 -0.41 -1.42 -10.78
C SER A 183 -0.40 -1.37 -12.31
N ALA A 184 0.78 -1.35 -12.92
CA ALA A 184 0.96 -1.48 -14.36
C ALA A 184 1.10 -2.96 -14.74
N LYS A 185 0.34 -3.39 -15.76
CA LYS A 185 0.37 -4.78 -16.24
C LYS A 185 1.69 -5.08 -16.95
N GLY A 186 2.46 -6.02 -16.43
CA GLY A 186 3.67 -6.55 -17.07
C GLY A 186 3.41 -7.82 -17.87
N LYS A 187 4.37 -8.18 -18.75
CA LYS A 187 4.33 -9.46 -19.48
C LYS A 187 4.39 -10.63 -18.49
N GLY A 188 3.43 -11.54 -18.58
CA GLY A 188 3.36 -12.72 -17.71
C GLY A 188 2.71 -12.46 -16.33
N TYR A 189 2.31 -11.23 -16.02
CA TYR A 189 1.63 -10.91 -14.80
C TYR A 189 0.18 -11.37 -14.82
N LYS A 190 -0.27 -11.89 -13.69
CA LYS A 190 -1.68 -12.23 -13.42
C LYS A 190 -2.32 -11.10 -12.62
N GLU A 191 -3.59 -10.88 -12.85
CA GLU A 191 -4.35 -9.93 -12.04
C GLU A 191 -4.69 -10.52 -10.67
N MET A 192 -4.52 -9.73 -9.61
CA MET A 192 -4.98 -10.11 -8.26
C MET A 192 -6.50 -10.13 -8.21
N LYS A 193 -7.06 -11.08 -7.47
CA LYS A 193 -8.50 -11.13 -7.22
C LYS A 193 -8.89 -10.03 -6.23
N GLU A 194 -10.02 -9.38 -6.47
CA GLU A 194 -10.65 -8.48 -5.51
C GLU A 194 -11.15 -9.23 -4.28
N GLY A 195 -11.19 -8.56 -3.13
CA GLY A 195 -11.64 -9.16 -1.90
C GLY A 195 -10.72 -10.25 -1.32
N VAL A 196 -9.46 -10.28 -1.78
CA VAL A 196 -8.45 -11.24 -1.31
C VAL A 196 -7.22 -10.50 -0.83
N ILE A 197 -6.76 -10.82 0.36
CA ILE A 197 -5.47 -10.38 0.91
C ILE A 197 -4.41 -11.41 0.53
N TYR A 198 -3.32 -10.93 -0.05
CA TYR A 198 -2.16 -11.74 -0.40
C TYR A 198 -0.99 -11.38 0.50
N LYS A 199 -0.23 -12.37 0.94
CA LYS A 199 1.06 -12.16 1.61
C LYS A 199 2.19 -12.24 0.58
N PHE A 200 3.06 -11.22 0.60
CA PHE A 200 4.24 -11.15 -0.27
C PHE A 200 5.50 -11.40 0.54
N ASN A 201 6.35 -12.31 0.09
CA ASN A 201 7.67 -12.57 0.66
C ASN A 201 8.61 -13.20 -0.38
N LYS A 202 9.85 -13.53 0.01
CA LYS A 202 10.85 -14.18 -0.86
C LYS A 202 10.42 -15.53 -1.43
N ARG A 203 9.37 -16.18 -0.89
CA ARG A 203 8.81 -17.43 -1.41
C ARG A 203 7.73 -17.20 -2.45
N GLY A 204 7.30 -15.95 -2.63
CA GLY A 204 6.30 -15.53 -3.61
C GLY A 204 5.10 -14.80 -3.01
N ILE A 205 4.05 -14.69 -3.81
CA ILE A 205 2.79 -14.03 -3.46
C ILE A 205 1.70 -15.10 -3.34
N LYS A 206 1.07 -15.20 -2.17
CA LYS A 206 0.05 -16.21 -1.88
C LYS A 206 -1.16 -15.59 -1.21
N PRO A 207 -2.40 -16.03 -1.54
CA PRO A 207 -3.60 -15.62 -0.82
C PRO A 207 -3.54 -16.14 0.61
N VAL A 208 -3.96 -15.32 1.57
CA VAL A 208 -3.94 -15.66 3.01
C VAL A 208 -5.26 -15.40 3.70
N GLU A 209 -6.08 -14.43 3.23
CA GLU A 209 -7.36 -14.08 3.85
C GLU A 209 -8.30 -13.48 2.80
N LYS A 210 -9.57 -13.31 3.15
CA LYS A 210 -10.59 -12.65 2.33
C LYS A 210 -11.20 -11.49 3.11
N PHE A 211 -11.72 -10.52 2.38
CA PHE A 211 -12.53 -9.44 2.92
C PHE A 211 -13.72 -9.17 2.01
N LYS A 212 -14.80 -8.63 2.59
CA LYS A 212 -16.00 -8.27 1.82
C LYS A 212 -15.74 -6.99 1.05
N VAL A 213 -15.88 -7.06 -0.27
CA VAL A 213 -15.77 -5.90 -1.16
C VAL A 213 -17.00 -5.01 -0.96
N SER A 214 -16.80 -3.73 -0.64
CA SER A 214 -17.87 -2.73 -0.75
C SER A 214 -18.11 -2.45 -2.22
N SER A 215 -19.33 -2.66 -2.71
CA SER A 215 -19.66 -2.37 -4.11
C SER A 215 -19.94 -0.87 -4.26
N PRO A 216 -19.08 -0.09 -4.90
CA PRO A 216 -19.35 1.33 -5.14
C PRO A 216 -20.40 1.58 -6.23
N PHE A 217 -20.96 0.53 -6.86
CA PHE A 217 -21.80 0.63 -8.06
C PHE A 217 -23.20 -0.02 -7.92
N LEU A 218 -23.67 -0.38 -6.72
CA LEU A 218 -24.96 -1.04 -6.53
C LEU A 218 -26.05 -0.15 -5.90
N GLU A 219 -25.85 1.16 -5.83
CA GLU A 219 -26.93 2.09 -5.49
C GLU A 219 -27.10 3.16 -6.60
N LEU A 220 -27.66 2.75 -7.71
CA LEU A 220 -28.33 3.60 -8.69
C LEU A 220 -29.74 3.09 -8.94
#